data_be174f80f3500cef7eaeca4ebe93865f
#
_entry.id   be174f80f3500cef7eaeca4ebe93865f
#
_cell.length_a   1.000
_cell.length_b   1.000
_cell.length_c   1.000
_cell.angle_alpha   90.00
_cell.angle_beta   90.00
_cell.angle_gamma   90.00
#
_symmetry.space_group_name_H-M   'P 1'
#
loop_
_entity.id
_entity.type
_entity.pdbx_description
1 polymer ?
#
loop_
_entity_poly.entity_id
_entity_poly.type
_entity_poly.pdbx_seq_one_letter_code
_entity_poly.pdbx_strand_id
1 'polypeptide(L)'
;MTRLAAAFVAIAGVLASPAGAQTYPNKPIRLVVGFTPGGSNDVSARLLASKLSPLLGRSVVVDNRPGAGGHVGANLVAKATPDGYTLFFTTAGVICVNPHFKPDMPFHPINDFEFVAFMSDYASVMATHPKLAVTDLRGFVAAAKAAPGKYNAATAGLGATQHIAFIVMNHLLDLKMELINYPGTAQATAAIVKGEVAVGIAAVSTMKSFIDAGSLVPLAVLRDKRSAVLPAVPTIVEAGFPEFLKNGSWGGRQFVLAPRGTPREIVAKLNGAIQQAMQDPDMKLKLRDLGQEDISGAAPEKVREIVKREYDTWGEVIRRYDIKAQQ
;
A
#
# COMPACT_ATOMS: atom_id res chain seq x y z
N MET A 1 46.99 -48.31 62.20
CA MET A 1 47.63 -47.79 61.01
C MET A 1 46.54 -47.27 60.06
N THR A 2 46.17 -46.08 60.21
CA THR A 2 45.08 -45.38 59.55
C THR A 2 45.61 -44.62 58.32
N ARG A 3 45.10 -44.91 57.13
CA ARG A 3 45.41 -44.12 55.92
C ARG A 3 44.23 -43.26 55.57
N LEU A 4 44.40 -41.91 55.69
CA LEU A 4 43.50 -40.91 55.19
C LEU A 4 43.54 -40.89 53.62
N ALA A 5 42.41 -41.08 53.02
CA ALA A 5 42.20 -40.81 51.62
C ALA A 5 41.61 -39.34 51.44
N ALA A 6 42.41 -38.44 50.91
CA ALA A 6 41.99 -37.10 50.58
C ALA A 6 41.22 -37.11 49.24
N ALA A 7 39.93 -36.81 49.28
CA ALA A 7 39.09 -36.61 48.08
C ALA A 7 39.30 -35.20 47.53
N PHE A 8 39.91 -35.10 46.34
CA PHE A 8 40.01 -33.88 45.56
C PHE A 8 38.67 -33.67 44.81
N VAL A 9 37.83 -32.78 45.31
CA VAL A 9 36.64 -32.33 44.57
C VAL A 9 37.10 -31.24 43.63
N ALA A 10 37.26 -31.58 42.35
CA ALA A 10 37.46 -30.61 41.27
C ALA A 10 36.12 -29.90 40.96
N ILE A 11 35.96 -28.67 41.43
CA ILE A 11 34.87 -27.77 41.04
C ILE A 11 35.19 -27.28 39.64
N ALA A 12 34.63 -27.94 38.61
CA ALA A 12 34.59 -27.44 37.26
C ALA A 12 33.56 -26.26 37.22
N GLY A 13 34.05 -25.05 37.44
CA GLY A 13 33.31 -23.83 37.22
C GLY A 13 33.01 -23.71 35.72
N VAL A 14 31.79 -24.09 35.31
CA VAL A 14 31.27 -23.76 33.96
C VAL A 14 31.14 -22.27 33.91
N LEU A 15 32.15 -21.60 33.31
CA LEU A 15 32.04 -20.24 32.86
C LEU A 15 31.00 -20.20 31.74
N ALA A 16 29.72 -20.06 32.11
CA ALA A 16 28.68 -19.67 31.20
C ALA A 16 29.04 -18.26 30.72
N SER A 17 29.81 -18.15 29.63
CA SER A 17 29.94 -16.92 28.91
C SER A 17 28.53 -16.40 28.63
N PRO A 18 28.19 -15.15 28.97
CA PRO A 18 26.92 -14.60 28.54
C PRO A 18 26.94 -14.71 27.01
N ALA A 19 26.02 -15.51 26.46
CA ALA A 19 25.78 -15.53 25.03
C ALA A 19 25.48 -14.06 24.66
N GLY A 20 26.49 -13.38 24.14
CA GLY A 20 26.38 -11.99 23.76
C GLY A 20 25.15 -11.88 22.87
N ALA A 21 24.14 -11.18 23.33
CA ALA A 21 22.92 -10.94 22.57
C ALA A 21 23.38 -10.38 21.22
N GLN A 22 23.31 -11.19 20.17
CA GLN A 22 23.75 -10.79 18.84
C GLN A 22 22.99 -9.54 18.49
N THR A 23 23.70 -8.41 18.35
CA THR A 23 23.07 -7.12 18.09
C THR A 23 22.29 -7.19 16.77
N TYR A 24 20.96 -7.12 16.86
CA TYR A 24 20.11 -7.06 15.68
C TYR A 24 20.33 -5.72 14.94
N PRO A 25 20.40 -5.72 13.59
CA PRO A 25 20.56 -6.86 12.70
C PRO A 25 22.02 -7.29 12.56
N ASN A 26 22.28 -8.60 12.45
CA ASN A 26 23.61 -9.17 12.19
C ASN A 26 23.73 -9.85 10.81
N LYS A 27 22.62 -9.98 10.08
CA LYS A 27 22.52 -10.54 8.72
C LYS A 27 21.63 -9.66 7.85
N PRO A 28 21.60 -9.85 6.52
CA PRO A 28 20.72 -9.10 5.63
C PRO A 28 19.24 -9.24 6.00
N ILE A 29 18.47 -8.15 5.81
CA ILE A 29 17.01 -8.11 5.99
C ILE A 29 16.35 -8.25 4.64
N ARG A 30 15.37 -9.14 4.54
CA ARG A 30 14.54 -9.36 3.34
C ARG A 30 13.28 -8.50 3.44
N LEU A 31 13.09 -7.61 2.46
CA LEU A 31 11.89 -6.79 2.33
C LEU A 31 11.02 -7.35 1.20
N VAL A 32 10.02 -8.14 1.56
CA VAL A 32 9.11 -8.77 0.60
C VAL A 32 8.14 -7.74 0.04
N VAL A 33 7.94 -7.75 -1.28
CA VAL A 33 6.97 -6.91 -2.00
C VAL A 33 6.00 -7.82 -2.75
N GLY A 34 4.70 -7.70 -2.48
CA GLY A 34 3.66 -8.56 -3.09
C GLY A 34 3.32 -8.24 -4.55
N PHE A 35 4.16 -7.46 -5.24
CA PHE A 35 3.91 -6.96 -6.60
C PHE A 35 5.14 -7.16 -7.49
N THR A 36 4.91 -7.07 -8.81
CA THR A 36 5.98 -7.22 -9.81
C THR A 36 7.03 -6.11 -9.72
N PRO A 37 8.29 -6.40 -10.09
CA PRO A 37 9.33 -5.38 -10.20
C PRO A 37 8.93 -4.22 -11.13
N GLY A 38 9.42 -3.01 -10.82
CA GLY A 38 9.21 -1.80 -11.61
C GLY A 38 7.88 -1.08 -11.36
N GLY A 39 6.95 -1.65 -10.61
CA GLY A 39 5.74 -0.96 -10.16
C GLY A 39 6.03 0.04 -9.04
N SER A 40 5.07 0.96 -8.75
CA SER A 40 5.23 2.00 -7.72
C SER A 40 5.61 1.46 -6.35
N ASN A 41 5.07 0.31 -5.96
CA ASN A 41 5.40 -0.34 -4.67
C ASN A 41 6.84 -0.87 -4.65
N ASP A 42 7.32 -1.44 -5.75
CA ASP A 42 8.70 -1.92 -5.87
C ASP A 42 9.69 -0.74 -5.82
N VAL A 43 9.40 0.33 -6.56
CA VAL A 43 10.25 1.54 -6.58
C VAL A 43 10.33 2.16 -5.18
N SER A 44 9.20 2.33 -4.48
CA SER A 44 9.17 2.84 -3.10
C SER A 44 9.92 1.93 -2.12
N ALA A 45 9.76 0.61 -2.25
CA ALA A 45 10.46 -0.37 -1.40
C ALA A 45 11.98 -0.34 -1.63
N ARG A 46 12.44 -0.22 -2.87
CA ARG A 46 13.87 -0.10 -3.19
C ARG A 46 14.46 1.21 -2.69
N LEU A 47 13.71 2.30 -2.81
CA LEU A 47 14.12 3.59 -2.26
C LEU A 47 14.27 3.49 -0.73
N LEU A 48 13.30 2.90 -0.03
CA LEU A 48 13.39 2.64 1.40
C LEU A 48 14.59 1.74 1.75
N ALA A 49 14.76 0.63 1.05
CA ALA A 49 15.86 -0.31 1.27
C ALA A 49 17.24 0.34 1.13
N SER A 50 17.40 1.25 0.15
CA SER A 50 18.64 1.98 -0.07
C SER A 50 19.01 2.90 1.10
N LYS A 51 18.01 3.51 1.76
CA LYS A 51 18.20 4.37 2.93
C LYS A 51 18.35 3.57 4.23
N LEU A 52 17.64 2.43 4.36
CA LEU A 52 17.72 1.59 5.56
C LEU A 52 19.04 0.84 5.67
N SER A 53 19.61 0.40 4.56
CA SER A 53 20.84 -0.41 4.57
C SER A 53 22.00 0.27 5.35
N PRO A 54 22.36 1.53 5.10
CA PRO A 54 23.39 2.22 5.87
C PRO A 54 22.96 2.48 7.33
N LEU A 55 21.69 2.82 7.58
CA LEU A 55 21.18 3.10 8.93
C LEU A 55 21.21 1.87 9.84
N LEU A 56 20.96 0.69 9.29
CA LEU A 56 20.95 -0.58 10.03
C LEU A 56 22.30 -1.30 10.00
N GLY A 57 23.26 -0.84 9.19
CA GLY A 57 24.57 -1.46 9.04
C GLY A 57 24.52 -2.85 8.38
N ARG A 58 23.41 -3.21 7.74
CA ARG A 58 23.20 -4.47 7.01
C ARG A 58 22.34 -4.22 5.79
N SER A 59 22.55 -5.00 4.74
CA SER A 59 21.79 -4.86 3.50
C SER A 59 20.30 -5.15 3.74
N VAL A 60 19.44 -4.30 3.20
CA VAL A 60 18.00 -4.54 3.05
C VAL A 60 17.75 -4.90 1.59
N VAL A 61 17.28 -6.13 1.35
CA VAL A 61 17.12 -6.70 0.00
C VAL A 61 15.66 -6.81 -0.35
N VAL A 62 15.24 -6.16 -1.43
CA VAL A 62 13.86 -6.25 -1.95
C VAL A 62 13.68 -7.58 -2.66
N ASP A 63 12.62 -8.32 -2.27
CA ASP A 63 12.24 -9.60 -2.84
C ASP A 63 10.79 -9.56 -3.31
N ASN A 64 10.60 -9.52 -4.63
CA ASN A 64 9.28 -9.46 -5.23
C ASN A 64 8.62 -10.84 -5.24
N ARG A 65 7.44 -10.96 -4.62
CA ARG A 65 6.60 -12.16 -4.55
C ARG A 65 5.18 -11.85 -5.03
N PRO A 66 5.01 -11.60 -6.32
CA PRO A 66 3.70 -11.25 -6.86
C PRO A 66 2.74 -12.43 -6.86
N GLY A 67 1.45 -12.11 -6.94
CA GLY A 67 0.38 -13.10 -7.10
C GLY A 67 -0.80 -12.85 -6.18
N ALA A 68 -1.99 -13.21 -6.65
CA ALA A 68 -3.26 -13.11 -5.93
C ALA A 68 -3.52 -11.72 -5.32
N GLY A 69 -3.16 -10.62 -6.04
CA GLY A 69 -3.33 -9.25 -5.52
C GLY A 69 -2.42 -8.90 -4.35
N GLY A 70 -1.24 -9.55 -4.24
CA GLY A 70 -0.26 -9.33 -3.17
C GLY A 70 -0.33 -10.36 -2.02
N HIS A 71 -1.34 -11.24 -2.03
CA HIS A 71 -1.55 -12.21 -0.94
C HIS A 71 -0.46 -13.28 -0.87
N VAL A 72 0.20 -13.62 -2.00
CA VAL A 72 1.34 -14.57 -1.99
C VAL A 72 2.47 -14.03 -1.10
N GLY A 73 2.85 -12.76 -1.28
CA GLY A 73 3.85 -12.10 -0.45
C GLY A 73 3.40 -11.96 1.00
N ALA A 74 2.14 -11.59 1.23
CA ALA A 74 1.56 -11.46 2.58
C ALA A 74 1.61 -12.79 3.35
N ASN A 75 1.16 -13.89 2.74
CA ASN A 75 1.17 -15.23 3.38
C ASN A 75 2.59 -15.71 3.67
N LEU A 76 3.55 -15.45 2.77
CA LEU A 76 4.96 -15.76 3.00
C LEU A 76 5.47 -15.08 4.26
N VAL A 77 5.18 -13.79 4.44
CA VAL A 77 5.66 -13.03 5.60
C VAL A 77 4.89 -13.42 6.87
N ALA A 78 3.57 -13.59 6.80
CA ALA A 78 2.77 -14.03 7.96
C ALA A 78 3.27 -15.31 8.59
N LYS A 79 3.85 -16.22 7.77
CA LYS A 79 4.41 -17.53 8.20
C LYS A 79 5.92 -17.52 8.43
N ALA A 80 6.59 -16.38 8.26
CA ALA A 80 8.03 -16.29 8.46
C ALA A 80 8.37 -16.26 9.96
N THR A 81 9.63 -16.59 10.28
CA THR A 81 10.14 -16.49 11.65
C THR A 81 10.04 -15.04 12.14
N PRO A 82 9.51 -14.78 13.35
CA PRO A 82 9.33 -13.43 13.88
C PRO A 82 10.64 -12.87 14.48
N ASP A 83 11.73 -12.93 13.71
CA ASP A 83 13.08 -12.50 14.11
C ASP A 83 13.48 -11.13 13.53
N GLY A 84 12.56 -10.46 12.80
CA GLY A 84 12.78 -9.16 12.18
C GLY A 84 13.57 -9.18 10.87
N TYR A 85 13.97 -10.35 10.36
CA TYR A 85 14.74 -10.44 9.12
C TYR A 85 13.89 -10.66 7.85
N THR A 86 12.59 -10.86 8.02
CA THR A 86 11.63 -10.89 6.90
C THR A 86 10.54 -9.86 7.18
N LEU A 87 10.48 -8.85 6.34
CA LEU A 87 9.51 -7.75 6.43
C LEU A 87 8.61 -7.75 5.20
N PHE A 88 7.44 -7.15 5.32
CA PHE A 88 6.48 -6.99 4.23
C PHE A 88 6.26 -5.52 3.91
N PHE A 89 6.64 -5.10 2.71
CA PHE A 89 6.24 -3.82 2.16
C PHE A 89 4.93 -4.00 1.39
N THR A 90 3.86 -3.39 1.86
CA THR A 90 2.52 -3.65 1.39
C THR A 90 1.67 -2.40 1.26
N THR A 91 0.44 -2.58 0.76
CA THR A 91 -0.54 -1.51 0.60
C THR A 91 -1.82 -1.80 1.37
N ALA A 92 -2.61 -0.75 1.61
CA ALA A 92 -3.95 -0.89 2.18
C ALA A 92 -4.85 -1.82 1.35
N GLY A 93 -4.70 -1.84 0.02
CA GLY A 93 -5.43 -2.78 -0.85
C GLY A 93 -5.25 -4.23 -0.43
N VAL A 94 -4.02 -4.64 -0.09
CA VAL A 94 -3.71 -6.03 0.30
C VAL A 94 -4.28 -6.39 1.67
N ILE A 95 -4.17 -5.49 2.65
CA ILE A 95 -4.48 -5.80 4.05
C ILE A 95 -5.80 -5.22 4.56
N CYS A 96 -6.37 -4.21 3.90
CA CYS A 96 -7.62 -3.59 4.34
C CYS A 96 -8.80 -3.88 3.40
N VAL A 97 -8.55 -4.07 2.10
CA VAL A 97 -9.60 -4.19 1.08
C VAL A 97 -9.84 -5.64 0.66
N ASN A 98 -8.80 -6.29 0.12
CA ASN A 98 -8.89 -7.63 -0.44
C ASN A 98 -9.38 -8.72 0.53
N PRO A 99 -9.12 -8.64 1.85
CA PRO A 99 -9.62 -9.62 2.81
C PRO A 99 -11.15 -9.75 2.85
N HIS A 100 -11.86 -8.66 2.56
CA HIS A 100 -13.32 -8.68 2.54
C HIS A 100 -13.92 -9.39 1.31
N PHE A 101 -13.10 -9.65 0.29
CA PHE A 101 -13.50 -10.40 -0.91
C PHE A 101 -13.07 -11.88 -0.88
N LYS A 102 -12.15 -12.24 0.02
CA LYS A 102 -11.58 -13.58 0.11
C LYS A 102 -11.59 -14.05 1.57
N PRO A 103 -12.72 -14.53 2.08
CA PRO A 103 -12.83 -14.98 3.47
C PRO A 103 -11.86 -16.13 3.81
N ASP A 104 -11.50 -16.96 2.82
CA ASP A 104 -10.63 -18.13 2.99
C ASP A 104 -9.13 -17.79 2.81
N MET A 105 -8.69 -16.60 3.23
CA MET A 105 -7.27 -16.26 3.16
C MET A 105 -6.43 -17.10 4.15
N PRO A 106 -5.22 -17.52 3.76
CA PRO A 106 -4.35 -18.33 4.60
C PRO A 106 -3.65 -17.52 5.71
N PHE A 107 -4.02 -16.28 5.93
CA PHE A 107 -3.54 -15.37 6.98
C PHE A 107 -4.62 -14.36 7.36
N HIS A 108 -4.54 -13.83 8.58
CA HIS A 108 -5.41 -12.76 9.06
C HIS A 108 -4.70 -11.40 8.96
N PRO A 109 -5.24 -10.41 8.21
CA PRO A 109 -4.54 -9.18 7.86
C PRO A 109 -4.16 -8.29 9.05
N ILE A 110 -4.89 -8.40 10.18
CA ILE A 110 -4.63 -7.62 11.39
C ILE A 110 -3.86 -8.41 12.44
N ASN A 111 -4.15 -9.73 12.56
CA ASN A 111 -3.67 -10.52 13.69
C ASN A 111 -2.34 -11.24 13.43
N ASP A 112 -1.97 -11.46 12.17
CA ASP A 112 -0.77 -12.22 11.82
C ASP A 112 0.45 -11.32 11.55
N PHE A 113 0.31 -10.00 11.80
CA PHE A 113 1.39 -9.05 11.60
C PHE A 113 1.61 -8.14 12.81
N GLU A 114 2.87 -7.74 13.00
CA GLU A 114 3.25 -6.55 13.73
C GLU A 114 3.37 -5.37 12.76
N PHE A 115 2.78 -4.23 13.14
CA PHE A 115 2.82 -3.02 12.33
C PHE A 115 4.11 -2.26 12.64
N VAL A 116 4.99 -2.14 11.66
CA VAL A 116 6.30 -1.50 11.86
C VAL A 116 6.24 -0.02 11.54
N ALA A 117 5.76 0.34 10.35
CA ALA A 117 5.69 1.75 9.93
C ALA A 117 4.59 1.99 8.89
N PHE A 118 4.00 3.17 8.95
CA PHE A 118 3.32 3.81 7.83
C PHE A 118 4.36 4.55 7.01
N MET A 119 4.42 4.28 5.72
CA MET A 119 5.41 4.88 4.84
C MET A 119 4.90 6.16 4.22
N SER A 120 3.81 6.05 3.49
CA SER A 120 3.29 7.15 2.70
C SER A 120 1.88 6.87 2.21
N ASP A 121 1.25 7.93 1.79
CA ASP A 121 -0.04 7.97 1.14
C ASP A 121 0.15 8.62 -0.24
N TYR A 122 -0.48 8.11 -1.28
CA TYR A 122 -0.45 8.71 -2.60
C TYR A 122 -1.86 9.03 -3.09
N ALA A 123 -1.97 10.18 -3.75
CA ALA A 123 -3.22 10.60 -4.35
C ALA A 123 -3.54 9.77 -5.60
N SER A 124 -4.82 9.44 -5.78
CA SER A 124 -5.35 8.96 -7.05
C SER A 124 -6.03 10.10 -7.80
N VAL A 125 -5.91 10.10 -9.12
CA VAL A 125 -6.61 11.02 -10.01
C VAL A 125 -7.53 10.24 -10.92
N MET A 126 -8.74 10.75 -11.13
CA MET A 126 -9.64 10.32 -12.18
C MET A 126 -9.35 11.11 -13.44
N ALA A 127 -9.19 10.44 -14.55
CA ALA A 127 -8.92 11.10 -15.84
C ALA A 127 -9.67 10.42 -16.99
N THR A 128 -9.86 11.17 -18.07
CA THR A 128 -10.55 10.76 -19.29
C THR A 128 -9.71 11.05 -20.52
N HIS A 129 -10.09 10.45 -21.67
CA HIS A 129 -9.49 10.80 -22.96
C HIS A 129 -10.07 12.14 -23.48
N PRO A 130 -9.27 13.03 -24.11
CA PRO A 130 -9.73 14.32 -24.64
C PRO A 130 -10.92 14.23 -25.62
N LYS A 131 -11.05 13.11 -26.34
CA LYS A 131 -12.18 12.87 -27.27
C LYS A 131 -13.57 12.92 -26.61
N LEU A 132 -13.66 12.75 -25.28
CA LEU A 132 -14.94 12.88 -24.58
C LEU A 132 -15.45 14.32 -24.51
N ALA A 133 -14.61 15.32 -24.79
CA ALA A 133 -14.93 16.73 -24.74
C ALA A 133 -15.52 17.19 -23.37
N VAL A 134 -15.09 16.55 -22.27
CA VAL A 134 -15.39 16.95 -20.89
C VAL A 134 -14.11 17.47 -20.23
N THR A 135 -14.23 18.51 -19.42
CA THR A 135 -13.10 19.21 -18.82
C THR A 135 -12.99 19.03 -17.31
N ASP A 136 -14.05 18.52 -16.67
CA ASP A 136 -14.13 18.32 -15.23
C ASP A 136 -15.05 17.16 -14.86
N LEU A 137 -15.05 16.80 -13.56
CA LEU A 137 -15.85 15.67 -13.06
C LEU A 137 -17.36 15.92 -13.16
N ARG A 138 -17.83 17.16 -12.98
CA ARG A 138 -19.27 17.50 -13.09
C ARG A 138 -19.78 17.27 -14.50
N GLY A 139 -19.02 17.75 -15.49
CA GLY A 139 -19.31 17.54 -16.91
C GLY A 139 -19.34 16.06 -17.28
N PHE A 140 -18.37 15.26 -16.77
CA PHE A 140 -18.36 13.82 -16.97
C PHE A 140 -19.59 13.13 -16.35
N VAL A 141 -19.92 13.45 -15.10
CA VAL A 141 -21.10 12.89 -14.43
C VAL A 141 -22.40 13.26 -15.15
N ALA A 142 -22.53 14.51 -15.60
CA ALA A 142 -23.68 14.95 -16.37
C ALA A 142 -23.83 14.19 -17.71
N ALA A 143 -22.71 14.01 -18.44
CA ALA A 143 -22.70 13.24 -19.68
C ALA A 143 -23.03 11.76 -19.45
N ALA A 144 -22.51 11.15 -18.37
CA ALA A 144 -22.78 9.76 -18.05
C ALA A 144 -24.26 9.54 -17.65
N LYS A 145 -24.86 10.48 -16.92
CA LYS A 145 -26.31 10.43 -16.59
C LYS A 145 -27.19 10.62 -17.81
N ALA A 146 -26.81 11.50 -18.75
CA ALA A 146 -27.56 11.73 -19.96
C ALA A 146 -27.54 10.56 -20.95
N ALA A 147 -26.56 9.66 -20.83
CA ALA A 147 -26.40 8.49 -21.71
C ALA A 147 -26.03 7.22 -20.89
N PRO A 148 -26.99 6.65 -20.13
CA PRO A 148 -26.74 5.47 -19.30
C PRO A 148 -26.22 4.29 -20.12
N GLY A 149 -25.18 3.62 -19.62
CA GLY A 149 -24.53 2.47 -20.28
C GLY A 149 -23.60 2.82 -21.45
N LYS A 150 -23.52 4.11 -21.86
CA LYS A 150 -22.64 4.53 -22.95
C LYS A 150 -21.16 4.54 -22.55
N TYR A 151 -20.86 4.89 -21.30
CA TYR A 151 -19.50 5.08 -20.83
C TYR A 151 -19.03 3.87 -20.02
N ASN A 152 -17.79 3.51 -20.22
CA ASN A 152 -17.10 2.45 -19.48
C ASN A 152 -15.95 3.02 -18.66
N ALA A 153 -15.51 2.27 -17.65
CA ALA A 153 -14.43 2.65 -16.77
C ALA A 153 -13.35 1.56 -16.70
N ALA A 154 -12.09 1.96 -16.87
CA ALA A 154 -10.95 1.05 -16.73
C ALA A 154 -10.59 0.84 -15.26
N THR A 155 -10.44 -0.40 -14.85
CA THR A 155 -10.00 -0.79 -13.50
C THR A 155 -8.74 -1.67 -13.57
N ALA A 156 -7.99 -1.74 -12.48
CA ALA A 156 -6.76 -2.53 -12.40
C ALA A 156 -7.02 -3.98 -11.93
N GLY A 157 -8.21 -4.49 -12.18
CA GLY A 157 -8.66 -5.83 -11.80
C GLY A 157 -9.72 -5.83 -10.70
N LEU A 158 -10.37 -6.97 -10.56
CA LEU A 158 -11.42 -7.19 -9.56
C LEU A 158 -10.89 -6.99 -8.13
N GLY A 159 -11.63 -6.25 -7.32
CA GLY A 159 -11.25 -5.95 -5.94
C GLY A 159 -10.12 -4.93 -5.78
N ALA A 160 -9.57 -4.39 -6.87
CA ALA A 160 -8.67 -3.25 -6.79
C ALA A 160 -9.42 -2.01 -6.26
N THR A 161 -8.71 -1.10 -5.57
CA THR A 161 -9.32 0.14 -5.03
C THR A 161 -10.07 0.92 -6.11
N GLN A 162 -9.53 0.97 -7.34
CA GLN A 162 -10.16 1.63 -8.49
C GLN A 162 -11.47 0.95 -8.91
N HIS A 163 -11.52 -0.40 -8.86
CA HIS A 163 -12.74 -1.15 -9.15
C HIS A 163 -13.85 -0.81 -8.16
N ILE A 164 -13.52 -0.81 -6.87
CA ILE A 164 -14.46 -0.45 -5.81
C ILE A 164 -14.88 1.02 -5.92
N ALA A 165 -13.94 1.92 -6.24
CA ALA A 165 -14.22 3.33 -6.44
C ALA A 165 -15.31 3.56 -7.50
N PHE A 166 -15.24 2.86 -8.63
CA PHE A 166 -16.26 2.97 -9.67
C PHE A 166 -17.58 2.32 -9.30
N ILE A 167 -17.59 1.20 -8.54
CA ILE A 167 -18.84 0.62 -8.01
C ILE A 167 -19.53 1.63 -7.10
N VAL A 168 -18.78 2.22 -6.15
CA VAL A 168 -19.31 3.23 -5.22
C VAL A 168 -19.80 4.46 -6.00
N MET A 169 -19.07 4.91 -7.01
CA MET A 169 -19.45 6.04 -7.84
C MET A 169 -20.72 5.75 -8.66
N ASN A 170 -20.81 4.58 -9.29
CA ASN A 170 -22.01 4.14 -9.98
C ASN A 170 -23.24 4.17 -9.06
N HIS A 171 -23.07 3.69 -7.83
CA HIS A 171 -24.17 3.64 -6.86
C HIS A 171 -24.53 5.03 -6.33
N LEU A 172 -23.57 5.82 -5.86
CA LEU A 172 -23.81 7.14 -5.28
C LEU A 172 -24.40 8.14 -6.27
N LEU A 173 -24.00 8.04 -7.53
CA LEU A 173 -24.35 9.01 -8.58
C LEU A 173 -25.35 8.45 -9.57
N ASP A 174 -25.88 7.22 -9.35
CA ASP A 174 -26.77 6.49 -10.27
C ASP A 174 -26.22 6.46 -11.71
N LEU A 175 -24.91 6.18 -11.83
CA LEU A 175 -24.26 5.98 -13.12
C LEU A 175 -24.42 4.49 -13.52
N LYS A 176 -24.43 4.24 -14.81
CA LYS A 176 -24.52 2.87 -15.36
C LYS A 176 -23.27 2.55 -16.18
N MET A 177 -22.09 2.89 -15.64
CA MET A 177 -20.84 2.61 -16.32
C MET A 177 -20.50 1.12 -16.23
N GLU A 178 -20.12 0.54 -17.37
CA GLU A 178 -19.51 -0.79 -17.42
C GLU A 178 -18.07 -0.73 -16.91
N LEU A 179 -17.67 -1.71 -16.08
CA LEU A 179 -16.31 -1.76 -15.53
C LEU A 179 -15.46 -2.77 -16.30
N ILE A 180 -14.46 -2.28 -17.01
CA ILE A 180 -13.53 -3.10 -17.80
C ILE A 180 -12.28 -3.39 -16.94
N ASN A 181 -12.09 -4.66 -16.61
CA ASN A 181 -10.99 -5.11 -15.76
C ASN A 181 -9.74 -5.42 -16.58
N TYR A 182 -8.65 -4.70 -16.31
CA TYR A 182 -7.32 -4.95 -16.89
C TYR A 182 -6.42 -5.69 -15.90
N PRO A 183 -5.36 -6.39 -16.36
CA PRO A 183 -4.43 -7.10 -15.47
C PRO A 183 -3.68 -6.20 -14.48
N GLY A 184 -3.69 -4.88 -14.68
CA GLY A 184 -3.03 -3.92 -13.81
C GLY A 184 -3.23 -2.48 -14.24
N THR A 185 -2.77 -1.55 -13.40
CA THR A 185 -2.94 -0.10 -13.58
C THR A 185 -2.31 0.41 -14.87
N ALA A 186 -1.16 -0.13 -15.29
CA ALA A 186 -0.47 0.30 -16.51
C ALA A 186 -1.33 0.02 -17.76
N GLN A 187 -1.90 -1.18 -17.86
CA GLN A 187 -2.77 -1.57 -18.98
C GLN A 187 -4.08 -0.77 -18.96
N ALA A 188 -4.69 -0.57 -17.78
CA ALA A 188 -5.87 0.27 -17.63
C ALA A 188 -5.60 1.71 -18.08
N THR A 189 -4.48 2.31 -17.67
CA THR A 189 -4.07 3.66 -18.09
C THR A 189 -3.85 3.73 -19.60
N ALA A 190 -3.16 2.74 -20.18
CA ALA A 190 -2.93 2.69 -21.63
C ALA A 190 -4.24 2.64 -22.43
N ALA A 191 -5.25 1.91 -21.95
CA ALA A 191 -6.56 1.84 -22.60
C ALA A 191 -7.28 3.20 -22.60
N ILE A 192 -7.15 3.98 -21.50
CA ILE A 192 -7.71 5.33 -21.45
C ILE A 192 -6.96 6.26 -22.43
N VAL A 193 -5.64 6.21 -22.44
CA VAL A 193 -4.80 7.03 -23.35
C VAL A 193 -5.10 6.75 -24.82
N LYS A 194 -5.44 5.51 -25.17
CA LYS A 194 -5.86 5.14 -26.52
C LYS A 194 -7.31 5.51 -26.83
N GLY A 195 -8.10 5.89 -25.82
CA GLY A 195 -9.53 6.16 -25.97
C GLY A 195 -10.38 4.91 -26.18
N GLU A 196 -9.88 3.73 -25.78
CA GLU A 196 -10.61 2.46 -25.79
C GLU A 196 -11.65 2.41 -24.66
N VAL A 197 -11.39 3.08 -23.54
CA VAL A 197 -12.30 3.26 -22.40
C VAL A 197 -12.44 4.74 -22.07
N ALA A 198 -13.61 5.10 -21.53
CA ALA A 198 -14.00 6.47 -21.31
C ALA A 198 -13.22 7.14 -20.16
N VAL A 199 -13.05 6.44 -19.06
CA VAL A 199 -12.49 7.01 -17.81
C VAL A 199 -11.72 5.97 -17.04
N GLY A 200 -10.79 6.41 -16.20
CA GLY A 200 -10.11 5.54 -15.24
C GLY A 200 -9.53 6.29 -14.06
N ILE A 201 -9.14 5.53 -13.07
CA ILE A 201 -8.51 6.03 -11.84
C ILE A 201 -7.13 5.37 -11.72
N ALA A 202 -6.10 6.18 -11.47
CA ALA A 202 -4.77 5.68 -11.12
C ALA A 202 -4.05 6.64 -10.17
N ALA A 203 -2.90 6.22 -9.64
CA ALA A 203 -2.03 7.11 -8.89
C ALA A 203 -1.64 8.32 -9.76
N VAL A 204 -1.56 9.50 -9.14
CA VAL A 204 -1.13 10.73 -9.83
C VAL A 204 0.17 10.52 -10.59
N SER A 205 1.16 9.84 -9.98
CA SER A 205 2.44 9.52 -10.62
C SER A 205 2.31 8.71 -11.91
N THR A 206 1.32 7.83 -11.99
CA THR A 206 1.08 7.01 -13.19
C THR A 206 0.48 7.83 -14.33
N MET A 207 -0.39 8.81 -14.02
CA MET A 207 -1.11 9.58 -15.04
C MET A 207 -0.45 10.91 -15.39
N LYS A 208 0.43 11.44 -14.53
CA LYS A 208 0.99 12.79 -14.66
C LYS A 208 1.60 13.07 -16.02
N SER A 209 2.46 12.21 -16.53
CA SER A 209 3.11 12.40 -17.83
C SER A 209 2.11 12.49 -18.98
N PHE A 210 1.03 11.73 -18.95
CA PHE A 210 -0.02 11.76 -19.95
C PHE A 210 -0.91 13.02 -19.82
N ILE A 211 -1.13 13.47 -18.56
CA ILE A 211 -1.85 14.72 -18.28
C ILE A 211 -1.03 15.92 -18.77
N ASP A 212 0.27 15.98 -18.46
CA ASP A 212 1.18 17.05 -18.89
C ASP A 212 1.30 17.09 -20.42
N ALA A 213 1.27 15.94 -21.09
CA ALA A 213 1.27 15.83 -22.55
C ALA A 213 -0.10 16.11 -23.20
N GLY A 214 -1.15 16.38 -22.42
CA GLY A 214 -2.51 16.57 -22.94
C GLY A 214 -3.18 15.32 -23.51
N SER A 215 -2.59 14.14 -23.31
CA SER A 215 -3.16 12.86 -23.73
C SER A 215 -4.29 12.37 -22.82
N LEU A 216 -4.34 12.91 -21.59
CA LEU A 216 -5.42 12.68 -20.63
C LEU A 216 -5.91 14.03 -20.07
N VAL A 217 -7.22 14.13 -19.84
CA VAL A 217 -7.86 15.24 -19.14
C VAL A 217 -8.13 14.81 -17.70
N PRO A 218 -7.49 15.41 -16.69
CA PRO A 218 -7.77 15.11 -15.29
C PRO A 218 -9.12 15.69 -14.87
N LEU A 219 -9.94 14.90 -14.19
CA LEU A 219 -11.29 15.28 -13.76
C LEU A 219 -11.35 15.70 -12.29
N ALA A 220 -10.72 14.93 -11.42
CA ALA A 220 -10.59 15.22 -9.99
C ALA A 220 -9.50 14.37 -9.32
N VAL A 221 -8.86 14.90 -8.29
CA VAL A 221 -8.05 14.14 -7.32
C VAL A 221 -8.98 13.57 -6.25
N LEU A 222 -8.87 12.27 -5.97
CA LEU A 222 -9.82 11.54 -5.10
C LEU A 222 -9.45 11.65 -3.61
N ARG A 223 -9.33 12.88 -3.12
CA ARG A 223 -9.04 13.20 -1.72
C ARG A 223 -9.59 14.59 -1.35
N ASP A 224 -9.43 14.98 -0.09
CA ASP A 224 -9.89 16.25 0.48
C ASP A 224 -8.94 17.43 0.22
N LYS A 225 -7.67 17.13 -0.13
CA LYS A 225 -6.64 18.14 -0.42
C LYS A 225 -6.13 17.97 -1.85
N ARG A 226 -5.81 19.09 -2.50
CA ARG A 226 -5.18 19.05 -3.82
C ARG A 226 -3.83 18.35 -3.77
N SER A 227 -3.47 17.68 -4.86
CA SER A 227 -2.14 17.10 -5.01
C SER A 227 -1.11 18.18 -5.27
N ALA A 228 0.01 18.14 -4.57
CA ALA A 228 1.14 19.02 -4.83
C ALA A 228 1.74 18.81 -6.24
N VAL A 229 1.54 17.62 -6.81
CA VAL A 229 2.04 17.24 -8.14
C VAL A 229 1.09 17.68 -9.26
N LEU A 230 -0.22 17.84 -8.96
CA LEU A 230 -1.27 18.31 -9.86
C LEU A 230 -2.09 19.45 -9.22
N PRO A 231 -1.48 20.59 -8.87
CA PRO A 231 -2.13 21.63 -8.07
C PRO A 231 -3.32 22.31 -8.77
N ALA A 232 -3.37 22.27 -10.10
CA ALA A 232 -4.47 22.82 -10.89
C ALA A 232 -5.71 21.91 -10.89
N VAL A 233 -5.57 20.61 -10.57
CA VAL A 233 -6.68 19.65 -10.61
C VAL A 233 -7.50 19.76 -9.32
N PRO A 234 -8.83 19.97 -9.41
CA PRO A 234 -9.67 20.05 -8.23
C PRO A 234 -9.73 18.73 -7.49
N THR A 235 -9.98 18.79 -6.18
CA THR A 235 -10.33 17.61 -5.38
C THR A 235 -11.73 17.14 -5.71
N ILE A 236 -12.06 15.90 -5.34
CA ILE A 236 -13.43 15.39 -5.48
C ILE A 236 -14.44 16.19 -4.65
N VAL A 237 -13.99 16.80 -3.54
CA VAL A 237 -14.79 17.69 -2.69
C VAL A 237 -15.06 19.01 -3.41
N GLU A 238 -14.04 19.66 -3.97
CA GLU A 238 -14.17 20.88 -4.76
C GLU A 238 -15.01 20.65 -6.03
N ALA A 239 -14.94 19.46 -6.60
CA ALA A 239 -15.78 19.04 -7.71
C ALA A 239 -17.26 18.82 -7.31
N GLY A 240 -17.60 18.87 -6.02
CA GLY A 240 -18.98 18.78 -5.52
C GLY A 240 -19.44 17.39 -5.12
N PHE A 241 -18.52 16.43 -4.90
CA PHE A 241 -18.84 15.04 -4.55
C PHE A 241 -18.19 14.61 -3.22
N PRO A 242 -18.36 15.35 -2.10
CA PRO A 242 -17.72 15.07 -0.82
C PRO A 242 -18.15 13.71 -0.23
N GLU A 243 -19.37 13.24 -0.56
CA GLU A 243 -19.91 11.96 -0.09
C GLU A 243 -19.05 10.77 -0.50
N PHE A 244 -18.33 10.90 -1.61
CA PHE A 244 -17.44 9.86 -2.09
C PHE A 244 -16.34 9.53 -1.08
N LEU A 245 -15.80 10.53 -0.36
CA LEU A 245 -14.75 10.34 0.65
C LEU A 245 -15.24 9.70 1.95
N LYS A 246 -16.56 9.74 2.23
CA LYS A 246 -17.13 9.03 3.38
C LYS A 246 -17.03 7.51 3.26
N ASN A 247 -16.77 7.01 2.06
CA ASN A 247 -16.70 5.59 1.75
C ASN A 247 -15.25 5.07 1.68
N GLY A 248 -14.30 5.73 2.29
CA GLY A 248 -12.92 5.27 2.39
C GLY A 248 -11.86 6.18 1.77
N SER A 249 -10.63 5.74 1.83
CA SER A 249 -9.49 6.41 1.19
C SER A 249 -9.26 5.83 -0.20
N TRP A 250 -9.40 6.67 -1.22
CA TRP A 250 -9.26 6.27 -2.64
C TRP A 250 -7.85 6.46 -3.18
N GLY A 251 -6.92 6.90 -2.33
CA GLY A 251 -5.48 6.84 -2.56
C GLY A 251 -4.91 5.49 -2.18
N GLY A 252 -3.62 5.34 -2.32
CA GLY A 252 -2.92 4.16 -1.83
C GLY A 252 -2.10 4.50 -0.60
N ARG A 253 -2.18 3.66 0.42
CA ARG A 253 -1.33 3.73 1.60
C ARG A 253 -0.33 2.60 1.60
N GLN A 254 0.89 2.91 1.97
CA GLN A 254 1.99 1.95 2.01
C GLN A 254 2.46 1.73 3.46
N PHE A 255 2.69 0.48 3.80
CA PHE A 255 3.06 0.05 5.15
C PHE A 255 4.25 -0.90 5.11
N VAL A 256 5.02 -0.91 6.21
CA VAL A 256 5.98 -1.96 6.52
C VAL A 256 5.46 -2.78 7.69
N LEU A 257 5.35 -4.08 7.49
CA LEU A 257 4.87 -5.04 8.48
C LEU A 257 5.95 -6.09 8.76
N ALA A 258 5.88 -6.72 9.93
CA ALA A 258 6.68 -7.88 10.30
C ALA A 258 5.75 -9.04 10.69
N PRO A 259 6.23 -10.30 10.76
CA PRO A 259 5.44 -11.41 11.28
C PRO A 259 4.98 -11.15 12.72
N ARG A 260 3.79 -11.67 13.08
CA ARG A 260 3.29 -11.60 14.45
C ARG A 260 4.31 -12.21 15.43
N GLY A 261 4.47 -11.55 16.58
CA GLY A 261 5.39 -11.98 17.62
C GLY A 261 6.83 -11.53 17.41
N THR A 262 7.11 -10.72 16.39
CA THR A 262 8.40 -10.02 16.27
C THR A 262 8.64 -9.19 17.53
N PRO A 263 9.80 -9.33 18.22
CA PRO A 263 10.08 -8.63 19.48
C PRO A 263 9.89 -7.13 19.37
N ARG A 264 9.29 -6.53 20.39
CA ARG A 264 8.98 -5.07 20.41
C ARG A 264 10.22 -4.20 20.20
N GLU A 265 11.36 -4.59 20.75
CA GLU A 265 12.64 -3.91 20.57
C GLU A 265 13.11 -3.90 19.10
N ILE A 266 12.88 -5.00 18.38
CA ILE A 266 13.19 -5.11 16.96
C ILE A 266 12.23 -4.20 16.15
N VAL A 267 10.93 -4.25 16.45
CA VAL A 267 9.93 -3.38 15.81
C VAL A 267 10.27 -1.90 16.04
N ALA A 268 10.61 -1.53 17.27
CA ALA A 268 11.00 -0.15 17.61
C ALA A 268 12.27 0.30 16.88
N LYS A 269 13.28 -0.58 16.78
CA LYS A 269 14.52 -0.29 16.05
C LYS A 269 14.27 -0.09 14.56
N LEU A 270 13.48 -0.97 13.95
CA LEU A 270 13.09 -0.86 12.54
C LEU A 270 12.28 0.41 12.29
N ASN A 271 11.28 0.70 13.14
CA ASN A 271 10.50 1.92 13.05
C ASN A 271 11.39 3.17 13.15
N GLY A 272 12.29 3.24 14.13
CA GLY A 272 13.22 4.37 14.29
C GLY A 272 14.09 4.58 13.04
N ALA A 273 14.63 3.52 12.45
CA ALA A 273 15.39 3.60 11.22
C ALA A 273 14.54 4.06 10.03
N ILE A 274 13.28 3.59 9.92
CA ILE A 274 12.34 4.04 8.89
C ILE A 274 12.00 5.52 9.10
N GLN A 275 11.70 5.94 10.32
CA GLN A 275 11.43 7.36 10.62
C GLN A 275 12.61 8.24 10.22
N GLN A 276 13.85 7.83 10.54
CA GLN A 276 15.05 8.55 10.14
C GLN A 276 15.20 8.62 8.62
N ALA A 277 14.99 7.49 7.91
CA ALA A 277 14.99 7.46 6.44
C ALA A 277 13.95 8.41 5.85
N MET A 278 12.74 8.47 6.43
CA MET A 278 11.66 9.35 5.99
C MET A 278 11.94 10.84 6.22
N GLN A 279 12.92 11.21 7.05
CA GLN A 279 13.35 12.61 7.21
C GLN A 279 14.41 13.03 6.19
N ASP A 280 15.04 12.07 5.48
CA ASP A 280 16.05 12.36 4.47
C ASP A 280 15.46 13.21 3.32
N PRO A 281 16.05 14.40 3.00
CA PRO A 281 15.51 15.29 1.97
C PRO A 281 15.45 14.67 0.57
N ASP A 282 16.46 13.88 0.18
CA ASP A 282 16.48 13.17 -1.11
C ASP A 282 15.38 12.12 -1.19
N MET A 283 15.13 11.38 -0.09
CA MET A 283 14.03 10.43 -0.03
C MET A 283 12.69 11.14 -0.15
N LYS A 284 12.47 12.23 0.57
CA LYS A 284 11.24 13.03 0.49
C LYS A 284 11.00 13.54 -0.93
N LEU A 285 12.05 14.05 -1.59
CA LEU A 285 11.95 14.53 -2.96
C LEU A 285 11.53 13.40 -3.90
N LYS A 286 12.24 12.27 -3.87
CA LYS A 286 11.96 11.11 -4.73
C LYS A 286 10.57 10.52 -4.49
N LEU A 287 10.11 10.47 -3.24
CA LEU A 287 8.75 10.01 -2.93
C LEU A 287 7.70 10.98 -3.46
N ARG A 288 7.93 12.31 -3.37
CA ARG A 288 7.03 13.31 -3.99
C ARG A 288 6.97 13.17 -5.50
N ASP A 289 8.11 12.93 -6.16
CA ASP A 289 8.16 12.68 -7.61
C ASP A 289 7.35 11.43 -8.01
N LEU A 290 7.25 10.46 -7.09
CA LEU A 290 6.36 9.30 -7.20
C LEU A 290 4.90 9.60 -6.82
N GLY A 291 4.54 10.86 -6.54
CA GLY A 291 3.19 11.26 -6.13
C GLY A 291 2.83 10.87 -4.69
N GLN A 292 3.82 10.59 -3.85
CA GLN A 292 3.64 10.31 -2.44
C GLN A 292 3.59 11.64 -1.66
N GLU A 293 2.57 11.85 -0.84
CA GLU A 293 2.33 13.15 -0.25
C GLU A 293 2.39 13.19 1.27
N ASP A 294 1.86 12.19 1.95
CA ASP A 294 1.95 12.10 3.41
C ASP A 294 3.06 11.11 3.80
N ILE A 295 4.22 11.64 4.12
CA ILE A 295 5.45 10.89 4.36
C ILE A 295 5.76 11.03 5.85
N SER A 296 5.17 10.18 6.69
CA SER A 296 5.23 10.41 8.13
C SER A 296 6.10 9.43 8.93
N GLY A 297 6.28 8.19 8.45
CA GLY A 297 6.97 7.18 9.25
C GLY A 297 6.35 6.94 10.63
N ALA A 298 5.02 6.97 10.75
CA ALA A 298 4.32 6.95 12.02
C ALA A 298 4.71 5.77 12.93
N ALA A 299 4.56 5.96 14.25
CA ALA A 299 4.82 4.94 15.25
C ALA A 299 3.91 3.70 15.09
N PRO A 300 4.37 2.50 15.49
CA PRO A 300 3.68 1.23 15.28
C PRO A 300 2.23 1.21 15.76
N GLU A 301 1.96 1.78 16.95
CA GLU A 301 0.61 1.85 17.53
C GLU A 301 -0.33 2.66 16.64
N LYS A 302 0.15 3.79 16.12
CA LYS A 302 -0.61 4.64 15.22
C LYS A 302 -0.88 3.96 13.88
N VAL A 303 0.07 3.19 13.38
CA VAL A 303 -0.10 2.39 12.14
C VAL A 303 -1.20 1.35 12.35
N ARG A 304 -1.20 0.64 13.47
CA ARG A 304 -2.23 -0.35 13.81
C ARG A 304 -3.62 0.29 13.86
N GLU A 305 -3.77 1.47 14.48
CA GLU A 305 -5.03 2.22 14.51
C GLU A 305 -5.51 2.58 13.09
N ILE A 306 -4.60 3.11 12.25
CA ILE A 306 -4.90 3.49 10.87
C ILE A 306 -5.41 2.28 10.09
N VAL A 307 -4.66 1.17 10.13
CA VAL A 307 -4.99 -0.05 9.39
C VAL A 307 -6.30 -0.65 9.88
N LYS A 308 -6.51 -0.73 11.21
CA LYS A 308 -7.76 -1.26 11.76
C LYS A 308 -8.96 -0.43 11.32
N ARG A 309 -8.90 0.88 11.45
CA ARG A 309 -9.97 1.79 11.03
C ARG A 309 -10.25 1.64 9.53
N GLU A 310 -9.21 1.56 8.71
CA GLU A 310 -9.36 1.41 7.27
C GLU A 310 -9.95 0.05 6.90
N TYR A 311 -9.52 -1.02 7.53
CA TYR A 311 -10.08 -2.35 7.38
C TYR A 311 -11.59 -2.35 7.71
N ASP A 312 -11.99 -1.81 8.86
CA ASP A 312 -13.38 -1.75 9.28
C ASP A 312 -14.22 -0.92 8.29
N THR A 313 -13.71 0.25 7.85
CA THR A 313 -14.38 1.11 6.86
C THR A 313 -14.61 0.39 5.55
N TRP A 314 -13.60 -0.31 5.02
CA TRP A 314 -13.75 -1.07 3.78
C TRP A 314 -14.75 -2.22 3.91
N GLY A 315 -14.76 -2.90 5.05
CA GLY A 315 -15.77 -3.93 5.34
C GLY A 315 -17.19 -3.37 5.32
N GLU A 316 -17.40 -2.17 5.88
CA GLU A 316 -18.70 -1.50 5.82
C GLU A 316 -19.09 -1.10 4.40
N VAL A 317 -18.17 -0.52 3.63
CA VAL A 317 -18.40 -0.12 2.24
C VAL A 317 -18.77 -1.32 1.38
N ILE A 318 -18.00 -2.41 1.48
CA ILE A 318 -18.23 -3.63 0.70
C ILE A 318 -19.61 -4.24 1.02
N ARG A 319 -20.01 -4.28 2.29
CA ARG A 319 -21.35 -4.74 2.69
C ARG A 319 -22.45 -3.80 2.23
N ARG A 320 -22.28 -2.49 2.41
CA ARG A 320 -23.28 -1.45 2.07
C ARG A 320 -23.65 -1.48 0.60
N TYR A 321 -22.68 -1.69 -0.27
CA TYR A 321 -22.89 -1.68 -1.72
C TYR A 321 -22.97 -3.08 -2.34
N ASP A 322 -23.10 -4.14 -1.51
CA ASP A 322 -23.14 -5.55 -1.92
C ASP A 322 -22.05 -5.89 -2.96
N ILE A 323 -20.83 -5.40 -2.72
CA ILE A 323 -19.72 -5.59 -3.64
C ILE A 323 -19.21 -7.02 -3.52
N LYS A 324 -19.41 -7.82 -4.59
CA LYS A 324 -18.99 -9.21 -4.65
C LYS A 324 -17.71 -9.36 -5.45
N ALA A 325 -16.82 -10.25 -5.00
CA ALA A 325 -15.79 -10.77 -5.89
C ALA A 325 -16.54 -11.57 -6.97
N GLN A 326 -16.63 -11.04 -8.17
CA GLN A 326 -17.10 -11.84 -9.30
C GLN A 326 -16.07 -12.96 -9.52
N GLN A 327 -16.57 -14.19 -9.49
CA GLN A 327 -15.81 -15.40 -9.82
C GLN A 327 -15.40 -15.42 -11.28
#